data_6133de1687e1e47132f8d19ca331013b
#
_entry.id   6133de1687e1e47132f8d19ca331013b
#
_cell.length_a   1.000
_cell.length_b   1.000
_cell.length_c   1.000
_cell.angle_alpha   90.00
_cell.angle_beta   90.00
_cell.angle_gamma   90.00
#
_symmetry.space_group_name_H-M   'P 1'
#
loop_
_entity.id
_entity.type
_entity.pdbx_description
1 polymer ?
#
loop_
_entity_poly.entity_id
_entity_poly.type
_entity_poly.pdbx_seq_one_letter_code
_entity_poly.pdbx_strand_id
1 'polypeptide(L)'
;MRCEVNIASLAVLLAVTSCQEDAAPSSTVTTEDNEISLVRVGSEVVTEADLEHLLKQKYSGRNDDPTREIALKELVNRSRYVQAAREAGLEKDSVVRAEIGRILAQRFRELELSPKIKATANEAVSESQLRELYESKKNRFQSSEKREIAVLWLDPGASPDRLAAYQKKLTEAREWFLANTELTGNPKKGFSTLSVDHSEHAASRYKGGVIGWLGESGGMDKWSKAVAEIAFSLQELGDVSDTITRPEGVFLVRYINQKSAVTRSFAAVRGELEREIRQVRRQNLEQKFEADVASSHSAEWLKK
;
A
#
# COMPACT_ATOMS: atom_id res chain seq x y z
N MET A 1 70.45 24.72 24.10
CA MET A 1 71.01 23.87 23.04
C MET A 1 69.98 23.84 21.90
N ARG A 2 70.32 24.52 20.81
CA ARG A 2 69.53 24.54 19.58
C ARG A 2 69.86 23.30 18.77
N CYS A 3 68.85 22.63 18.22
CA CYS A 3 69.03 21.73 17.09
C CYS A 3 67.99 22.10 16.06
N GLU A 4 68.47 22.72 15.00
CA GLU A 4 67.70 22.95 13.76
C GLU A 4 67.71 21.65 12.97
N VAL A 5 66.54 21.29 12.45
CA VAL A 5 66.41 20.20 11.48
C VAL A 5 65.76 20.75 10.23
N ASN A 6 66.49 20.68 9.18
CA ASN A 6 66.25 21.07 7.79
C ASN A 6 65.02 20.31 7.23
N ILE A 7 64.07 21.03 6.65
CA ILE A 7 62.95 20.46 5.90
C ILE A 7 63.27 20.60 4.42
N ALA A 8 63.59 19.50 3.77
CA ALA A 8 63.67 19.43 2.31
C ALA A 8 62.27 19.37 1.70
N SER A 9 61.97 20.40 0.91
CA SER A 9 60.72 20.49 0.10
C SER A 9 60.73 19.42 -1.01
N LEU A 10 59.81 18.47 -0.96
CA LEU A 10 59.51 17.58 -2.08
C LEU A 10 58.20 18.06 -2.71
N ALA A 11 58.31 18.72 -3.84
CA ALA A 11 57.16 19.14 -4.65
C ALA A 11 56.59 17.93 -5.39
N VAL A 12 55.44 17.40 -4.96
CA VAL A 12 54.68 16.43 -5.71
C VAL A 12 53.74 17.17 -6.63
N LEU A 13 53.99 17.11 -7.93
CA LEU A 13 53.05 17.50 -8.97
C LEU A 13 51.85 16.55 -8.99
N LEU A 14 50.74 16.99 -8.47
CA LEU A 14 49.45 16.34 -8.67
C LEU A 14 48.90 16.74 -10.04
N ALA A 15 48.99 15.85 -11.02
CA ALA A 15 48.27 15.95 -12.25
C ALA A 15 46.74 15.77 -11.96
N VAL A 16 46.01 16.84 -12.01
CA VAL A 16 44.54 16.84 -11.94
C VAL A 16 44.04 16.39 -13.32
N THR A 17 43.75 15.13 -13.49
CA THR A 17 42.95 14.63 -14.61
C THR A 17 41.52 15.08 -14.36
N SER A 18 41.11 16.12 -15.07
CA SER A 18 39.72 16.53 -15.21
C SER A 18 38.95 15.43 -15.88
N CYS A 19 38.20 14.64 -15.10
CA CYS A 19 37.10 13.85 -15.63
C CYS A 19 36.00 14.82 -16.04
N GLN A 20 35.90 15.03 -17.32
CA GLN A 20 34.79 15.68 -17.97
C GLN A 20 33.60 14.74 -17.82
N GLU A 21 32.66 15.05 -16.92
CA GLU A 21 31.35 14.42 -16.86
C GLU A 21 30.66 14.73 -18.18
N ASP A 22 30.48 13.71 -19.01
CA ASP A 22 29.62 13.77 -20.16
C ASP A 22 28.18 14.03 -19.66
N ALA A 23 27.76 15.26 -19.72
CA ALA A 23 26.37 15.65 -19.56
C ALA A 23 25.58 14.90 -20.63
N ALA A 24 24.71 14.02 -20.20
CA ALA A 24 23.72 13.39 -21.08
C ALA A 24 23.02 14.48 -21.87
N PRO A 25 22.80 14.29 -23.19
CA PRO A 25 22.13 15.30 -23.98
C PRO A 25 20.73 15.48 -23.45
N SER A 26 20.46 16.66 -22.90
CA SER A 26 19.11 17.16 -22.70
C SER A 26 18.42 17.07 -24.06
N SER A 27 17.43 16.21 -24.17
CA SER A 27 16.58 16.13 -25.35
C SER A 27 15.74 17.40 -25.40
N THR A 28 16.36 18.47 -25.84
CA THR A 28 15.63 19.60 -26.38
C THR A 28 14.78 19.06 -27.52
N VAL A 29 13.46 19.14 -27.37
CA VAL A 29 12.53 18.99 -28.46
C VAL A 29 12.84 20.13 -29.44
N THR A 30 13.80 19.89 -30.33
CA THR A 30 14.01 20.70 -31.50
C THR A 30 12.81 20.41 -32.41
N THR A 31 11.82 21.29 -32.37
CA THR A 31 10.92 21.49 -33.49
C THR A 31 11.80 22.04 -34.60
N GLU A 32 12.36 21.14 -35.40
CA GLU A 32 12.99 21.56 -36.66
C GLU A 32 11.92 22.20 -37.55
N ASP A 33 12.23 23.37 -38.07
CA ASP A 33 11.41 24.21 -38.95
C ASP A 33 11.15 23.57 -40.34
N ASN A 34 10.79 22.29 -40.37
CA ASN A 34 10.46 21.57 -41.60
C ASN A 34 9.05 20.99 -41.60
N GLU A 35 8.17 21.59 -40.78
CA GLU A 35 6.78 21.16 -40.67
C GLU A 35 6.00 21.67 -41.89
N ILE A 36 5.44 20.74 -42.70
CA ILE A 36 4.69 21.11 -43.92
C ILE A 36 3.43 21.86 -43.51
N SER A 37 3.41 23.16 -43.84
CA SER A 37 2.24 24.02 -43.64
C SER A 37 1.21 23.77 -44.70
N LEU A 38 -0.02 23.42 -44.33
CA LEU A 38 -1.12 23.13 -45.25
C LEU A 38 -2.02 24.35 -45.46
N VAL A 39 -2.43 25.03 -44.39
CA VAL A 39 -3.35 26.16 -44.44
C VAL A 39 -2.97 27.19 -43.38
N ARG A 40 -3.11 28.49 -43.69
CA ARG A 40 -2.96 29.59 -42.74
C ARG A 40 -4.30 30.28 -42.53
N VAL A 41 -4.65 30.51 -41.26
CA VAL A 41 -5.83 31.25 -40.83
C VAL A 41 -5.42 32.35 -39.83
N GLY A 42 -5.28 33.56 -40.31
CA GLY A 42 -4.70 34.67 -39.50
C GLY A 42 -3.27 34.33 -39.07
N SER A 43 -3.01 34.31 -37.77
CA SER A 43 -1.73 33.90 -37.18
C SER A 43 -1.60 32.38 -37.01
N GLU A 44 -2.70 31.63 -37.14
CA GLU A 44 -2.71 30.17 -37.00
C GLU A 44 -2.23 29.48 -38.27
N VAL A 45 -1.40 28.47 -38.11
CA VAL A 45 -0.95 27.58 -39.19
C VAL A 45 -1.41 26.16 -38.88
N VAL A 46 -2.12 25.57 -39.84
CA VAL A 46 -2.48 24.14 -39.81
C VAL A 46 -1.39 23.39 -40.54
N THR A 47 -0.79 22.42 -39.91
CA THR A 47 0.33 21.64 -40.43
C THR A 47 -0.09 20.23 -40.80
N GLU A 48 0.77 19.52 -41.53
CA GLU A 48 0.55 18.09 -41.81
C GLU A 48 0.51 17.25 -40.52
N ALA A 49 1.33 17.59 -39.50
CA ALA A 49 1.32 16.91 -38.22
C ALA A 49 -0.02 17.08 -37.49
N ASP A 50 -0.66 18.25 -37.56
CA ASP A 50 -1.99 18.48 -37.00
C ASP A 50 -3.04 17.59 -37.70
N LEU A 51 -2.95 17.48 -39.02
CA LEU A 51 -3.84 16.65 -39.78
C LEU A 51 -3.66 15.17 -39.46
N GLU A 52 -2.44 14.66 -39.42
CA GLU A 52 -2.15 13.28 -39.02
C GLU A 52 -2.63 12.98 -37.61
N HIS A 53 -2.43 13.92 -36.70
CA HIS A 53 -2.91 13.79 -35.32
C HIS A 53 -4.43 13.66 -35.25
N LEU A 54 -5.17 14.51 -35.97
CA LEU A 54 -6.62 14.45 -36.03
C LEU A 54 -7.12 13.16 -36.68
N LEU A 55 -6.50 12.75 -37.81
CA LEU A 55 -6.83 11.49 -38.47
C LEU A 55 -6.66 10.29 -37.53
N LYS A 56 -5.57 10.24 -36.80
CA LYS A 56 -5.31 9.18 -35.80
C LYS A 56 -6.32 9.18 -34.65
N GLN A 57 -6.63 10.35 -34.12
CA GLN A 57 -7.55 10.48 -32.95
C GLN A 57 -9.00 10.19 -33.31
N LYS A 58 -9.51 10.77 -34.39
CA LYS A 58 -10.94 10.79 -34.69
C LYS A 58 -11.35 9.85 -35.80
N TYR A 59 -10.47 9.62 -36.78
CA TYR A 59 -10.76 8.85 -37.97
C TYR A 59 -10.07 7.49 -37.99
N SER A 60 -9.60 6.99 -36.86
CA SER A 60 -8.93 5.70 -36.69
C SER A 60 -7.74 5.50 -37.66
N GLY A 61 -7.05 6.59 -37.98
CA GLY A 61 -5.89 6.59 -38.88
C GLY A 61 -6.22 6.43 -40.36
N ARG A 62 -7.50 6.55 -40.77
CA ARG A 62 -7.85 6.58 -42.20
C ARG A 62 -7.23 7.80 -42.86
N ASN A 63 -6.54 7.55 -43.99
CA ASN A 63 -5.73 8.57 -44.69
C ASN A 63 -6.05 8.60 -46.20
N ASP A 64 -7.33 8.32 -46.58
CA ASP A 64 -7.83 8.51 -47.94
C ASP A 64 -8.17 9.98 -48.22
N ASP A 65 -8.16 10.39 -49.47
CA ASP A 65 -8.36 11.79 -49.87
C ASP A 65 -9.67 12.40 -49.35
N PRO A 66 -10.84 11.72 -49.41
CA PRO A 66 -12.07 12.27 -48.83
C PRO A 66 -11.99 12.49 -47.33
N THR A 67 -11.36 11.56 -46.60
CA THR A 67 -11.21 11.67 -45.11
C THR A 67 -10.24 12.80 -44.75
N ARG A 68 -9.14 12.94 -45.50
CA ARG A 68 -8.19 14.05 -45.33
C ARG A 68 -8.86 15.40 -45.56
N GLU A 69 -9.66 15.54 -46.62
CA GLU A 69 -10.37 16.79 -46.91
C GLU A 69 -11.35 17.18 -45.81
N ILE A 70 -12.10 16.22 -45.26
CA ILE A 70 -13.02 16.45 -44.15
C ILE A 70 -12.24 16.86 -42.88
N ALA A 71 -11.15 16.17 -42.54
CA ALA A 71 -10.33 16.47 -41.37
C ALA A 71 -9.65 17.83 -41.51
N LEU A 72 -9.15 18.18 -42.70
CA LEU A 72 -8.55 19.49 -42.96
C LEU A 72 -9.57 20.62 -42.79
N LYS A 73 -10.78 20.47 -43.32
CA LYS A 73 -11.87 21.44 -43.12
C LYS A 73 -12.21 21.65 -41.67
N GLU A 74 -12.17 20.56 -40.88
CA GLU A 74 -12.40 20.62 -39.43
C GLU A 74 -11.28 21.41 -38.71
N LEU A 75 -10.02 21.16 -39.08
CA LEU A 75 -8.86 21.91 -38.52
C LEU A 75 -8.94 23.40 -38.90
N VAL A 76 -9.23 23.71 -40.14
CA VAL A 76 -9.40 25.12 -40.58
C VAL A 76 -10.51 25.82 -39.81
N ASN A 77 -11.63 25.17 -39.59
CA ASN A 77 -12.70 25.71 -38.76
C ASN A 77 -12.26 25.94 -37.32
N ARG A 78 -11.56 24.97 -36.72
CA ARG A 78 -10.99 25.12 -35.38
C ARG A 78 -10.05 26.32 -35.30
N SER A 79 -9.15 26.47 -36.26
CA SER A 79 -8.20 27.61 -36.31
C SER A 79 -8.90 28.95 -36.41
N ARG A 80 -10.04 29.03 -37.14
CA ARG A 80 -10.87 30.24 -37.16
C ARG A 80 -11.41 30.62 -35.77
N TYR A 81 -11.92 29.65 -35.02
CA TYR A 81 -12.38 29.89 -33.65
C TYR A 81 -11.23 30.26 -32.71
N VAL A 82 -10.06 29.62 -32.85
CA VAL A 82 -8.87 29.96 -32.07
C VAL A 82 -8.41 31.38 -32.36
N GLN A 83 -8.37 31.78 -33.64
CA GLN A 83 -8.03 33.14 -34.04
C GLN A 83 -9.02 34.15 -33.44
N ALA A 84 -10.32 33.94 -33.57
CA ALA A 84 -11.34 34.81 -32.99
C ALA A 84 -11.26 34.88 -31.44
N ALA A 85 -10.97 33.77 -30.79
CA ALA A 85 -10.77 33.72 -29.35
C ALA A 85 -9.56 34.54 -28.88
N ARG A 86 -8.45 34.51 -29.64
CA ARG A 86 -7.27 35.34 -29.37
C ARG A 86 -7.57 36.82 -29.56
N GLU A 87 -8.27 37.18 -30.64
CA GLU A 87 -8.70 38.58 -30.90
C GLU A 87 -9.64 39.06 -29.78
N ALA A 88 -10.49 38.23 -29.24
CA ALA A 88 -11.33 38.52 -28.08
C ALA A 88 -10.56 38.53 -26.73
N GLY A 89 -9.28 38.20 -26.73
CA GLY A 89 -8.43 38.21 -25.52
C GLY A 89 -8.67 37.04 -24.58
N LEU A 90 -9.33 35.97 -25.01
CA LEU A 90 -9.63 34.80 -24.16
C LEU A 90 -8.41 34.09 -23.62
N GLU A 91 -7.24 34.22 -24.22
CA GLU A 91 -5.97 33.73 -23.67
C GLU A 91 -5.62 34.34 -22.29
N LYS A 92 -6.17 35.51 -21.99
CA LYS A 92 -5.98 36.22 -20.70
C LYS A 92 -7.02 35.80 -19.66
N ASP A 93 -8.07 35.08 -20.08
CA ASP A 93 -9.07 34.58 -19.16
C ASP A 93 -8.46 33.56 -18.19
N SER A 94 -8.85 33.64 -16.92
CA SER A 94 -8.27 32.79 -15.87
C SER A 94 -8.57 31.30 -16.03
N VAL A 95 -9.78 30.99 -16.55
CA VAL A 95 -10.22 29.60 -16.78
C VAL A 95 -9.44 29.01 -17.94
N VAL A 96 -9.35 29.76 -19.06
CA VAL A 96 -8.59 29.31 -20.24
C VAL A 96 -7.13 29.09 -19.90
N ARG A 97 -6.49 30.00 -19.15
CA ARG A 97 -5.09 29.83 -18.71
C ARG A 97 -4.89 28.59 -17.83
N ALA A 98 -5.83 28.35 -16.92
CA ALA A 98 -5.77 27.17 -16.05
C ALA A 98 -5.87 25.86 -16.87
N GLU A 99 -6.75 25.82 -17.87
CA GLU A 99 -6.90 24.64 -18.75
C GLU A 99 -5.66 24.42 -19.64
N ILE A 100 -5.11 25.47 -20.21
CA ILE A 100 -3.87 25.39 -20.99
C ILE A 100 -2.72 24.89 -20.09
N GLY A 101 -2.58 25.46 -18.90
CA GLY A 101 -1.56 25.05 -17.93
C GLY A 101 -1.69 23.57 -17.53
N ARG A 102 -2.93 23.09 -17.32
CA ARG A 102 -3.19 21.68 -17.02
C ARG A 102 -2.78 20.76 -18.18
N ILE A 103 -3.15 21.13 -19.41
CA ILE A 103 -2.82 20.36 -20.61
C ILE A 103 -1.30 20.30 -20.83
N LEU A 104 -0.61 21.43 -20.72
CA LEU A 104 0.84 21.48 -20.86
C LEU A 104 1.56 20.66 -19.80
N ALA A 105 1.17 20.79 -18.55
CA ALA A 105 1.74 20.00 -17.46
C ALA A 105 1.51 18.49 -17.63
N GLN A 106 0.31 18.10 -18.02
CA GLN A 106 0.00 16.71 -18.33
C GLN A 106 0.86 16.19 -19.48
N ARG A 107 0.93 16.94 -20.58
CA ARG A 107 1.67 16.53 -21.77
C ARG A 107 3.17 16.41 -21.50
N PHE A 108 3.71 17.33 -20.73
CA PHE A 108 5.11 17.28 -20.30
C PHE A 108 5.40 16.01 -19.49
N ARG A 109 4.53 15.68 -18.53
CA ARG A 109 4.67 14.40 -17.76
C ARG A 109 4.54 13.16 -18.66
N GLU A 110 3.67 13.18 -19.64
CA GLU A 110 3.50 12.07 -20.57
C GLU A 110 4.75 11.86 -21.43
N LEU A 111 5.37 12.93 -21.90
CA LEU A 111 6.53 12.85 -22.78
C LEU A 111 7.83 12.55 -22.02
N GLU A 112 8.03 13.17 -20.86
CA GLU A 112 9.29 13.09 -20.13
C GLU A 112 9.32 12.01 -19.04
N LEU A 113 8.21 11.80 -18.34
CA LEU A 113 8.15 10.86 -17.22
C LEU A 113 7.69 9.45 -17.64
N SER A 114 6.68 9.34 -18.51
CA SER A 114 6.11 8.05 -18.86
C SER A 114 7.10 7.08 -19.53
N PRO A 115 8.01 7.52 -20.42
CA PRO A 115 9.04 6.63 -20.97
C PRO A 115 10.00 6.13 -19.90
N LYS A 116 10.38 6.97 -18.94
CA LYS A 116 11.26 6.60 -17.82
C LYS A 116 10.59 5.58 -16.91
N ILE A 117 9.28 5.77 -16.61
CA ILE A 117 8.50 4.79 -15.84
C ILE A 117 8.43 3.45 -16.58
N LYS A 118 8.19 3.45 -17.89
CA LYS A 118 8.15 2.23 -18.70
C LYS A 118 9.51 1.51 -18.71
N ALA A 119 10.59 2.25 -18.85
CA ALA A 119 11.96 1.68 -18.78
C ALA A 119 12.22 1.03 -17.43
N THR A 120 11.96 1.73 -16.33
CA THR A 120 12.12 1.21 -14.95
C THR A 120 11.21 0.03 -14.65
N ALA A 121 9.99 0.02 -15.21
CA ALA A 121 9.06 -1.11 -15.06
C ALA A 121 9.58 -2.40 -15.72
N ASN A 122 10.35 -2.27 -16.80
CA ASN A 122 10.94 -3.39 -17.52
C ASN A 122 12.26 -3.88 -16.91
N GLU A 123 12.86 -3.12 -15.99
CA GLU A 123 14.06 -3.56 -15.29
C GLU A 123 13.78 -4.80 -14.45
N ALA A 124 14.63 -5.81 -14.61
CA ALA A 124 14.54 -7.01 -13.80
C ALA A 124 14.78 -6.70 -12.32
N VAL A 125 13.99 -7.31 -11.45
CA VAL A 125 14.24 -7.30 -10.01
C VAL A 125 15.15 -8.48 -9.70
N SER A 126 16.32 -8.21 -9.11
CA SER A 126 17.27 -9.28 -8.79
C SER A 126 16.76 -10.14 -7.63
N GLU A 127 17.17 -11.40 -7.64
CA GLU A 127 16.81 -12.32 -6.54
C GLU A 127 17.39 -11.86 -5.19
N SER A 128 18.56 -11.21 -5.20
CA SER A 128 19.14 -10.64 -3.98
C SER A 128 18.27 -9.56 -3.36
N GLN A 129 17.76 -8.64 -4.16
CA GLN A 129 16.82 -7.60 -3.71
C GLN A 129 15.52 -8.18 -3.13
N LEU A 130 14.99 -9.22 -3.77
CA LEU A 130 13.80 -9.92 -3.28
C LEU A 130 14.05 -10.62 -1.95
N ARG A 131 15.21 -11.29 -1.80
CA ARG A 131 15.58 -11.96 -0.54
C ARG A 131 15.83 -10.97 0.59
N GLU A 132 16.53 -9.88 0.31
CA GLU A 132 16.77 -8.81 1.28
C GLU A 132 15.46 -8.22 1.79
N LEU A 133 14.52 -7.90 0.88
CA LEU A 133 13.22 -7.39 1.25
C LEU A 133 12.40 -8.42 2.06
N TYR A 134 12.47 -9.71 1.69
CA TYR A 134 11.82 -10.78 2.43
C TYR A 134 12.33 -10.87 3.87
N GLU A 135 13.65 -10.93 4.05
CA GLU A 135 14.24 -11.03 5.40
C GLU A 135 13.98 -9.76 6.23
N SER A 136 14.05 -8.57 5.63
CA SER A 136 13.74 -7.31 6.32
C SER A 136 12.28 -7.21 6.77
N LYS A 137 11.35 -7.89 6.08
CA LYS A 137 9.91 -7.88 6.36
C LYS A 137 9.35 -9.23 6.80
N LYS A 138 10.20 -10.11 7.29
CA LYS A 138 9.84 -11.50 7.65
C LYS A 138 8.63 -11.59 8.59
N ASN A 139 8.55 -10.69 9.55
CA ASN A 139 7.42 -10.61 10.50
C ASN A 139 6.07 -10.38 9.80
N ARG A 140 6.04 -9.69 8.67
CA ARG A 140 4.83 -9.46 7.86
C ARG A 140 4.29 -10.77 7.26
N PHE A 141 5.16 -11.74 7.03
CA PHE A 141 4.83 -13.03 6.42
C PHE A 141 4.60 -14.14 7.44
N GLN A 142 4.67 -13.81 8.73
CA GLN A 142 4.37 -14.72 9.82
C GLN A 142 2.95 -14.51 10.30
N SER A 143 2.19 -15.60 10.39
CA SER A 143 0.95 -15.60 11.13
C SER A 143 1.20 -16.15 12.53
N SER A 144 0.66 -15.51 13.55
CA SER A 144 0.69 -16.02 14.91
C SER A 144 -0.17 -17.28 15.03
N GLU A 145 0.14 -18.11 16.03
CA GLU A 145 -0.75 -19.18 16.45
C GLU A 145 -2.12 -18.60 16.84
N LYS A 146 -3.17 -19.31 16.48
CA LYS A 146 -4.53 -19.02 16.93
C LYS A 146 -5.16 -20.26 17.49
N ARG A 147 -5.90 -20.09 18.58
CA ARG A 147 -6.68 -21.14 19.23
C ARG A 147 -8.16 -20.86 19.10
N GLU A 148 -8.92 -21.87 18.69
CA GLU A 148 -10.37 -21.84 18.76
C GLU A 148 -10.77 -22.30 20.14
N ILE A 149 -11.60 -21.52 20.81
CA ILE A 149 -11.92 -21.75 22.22
C ILE A 149 -13.41 -21.60 22.49
N ALA A 150 -13.84 -22.28 23.54
CA ALA A 150 -15.12 -22.02 24.18
C ALA A 150 -14.87 -21.44 25.58
N VAL A 151 -15.79 -20.60 26.04
CA VAL A 151 -15.72 -19.95 27.34
C VAL A 151 -17.08 -20.01 28.02
N LEU A 152 -17.06 -20.34 29.32
CA LEU A 152 -18.12 -19.98 30.24
C LEU A 152 -17.62 -18.77 31.03
N TRP A 153 -18.38 -17.69 30.98
CA TRP A 153 -18.04 -16.43 31.60
C TRP A 153 -19.21 -15.91 32.43
N LEU A 154 -18.90 -15.52 33.68
CA LEU A 154 -19.84 -14.93 34.59
C LEU A 154 -19.25 -13.61 35.14
N ASP A 155 -20.07 -12.55 35.14
CA ASP A 155 -19.68 -11.24 35.68
C ASP A 155 -20.21 -11.05 37.11
N PRO A 156 -19.34 -11.19 38.13
CA PRO A 156 -19.74 -10.99 39.53
C PRO A 156 -19.97 -9.51 39.87
N GLY A 157 -19.56 -8.57 38.97
CA GLY A 157 -19.49 -7.16 39.29
C GLY A 157 -18.61 -6.92 40.50
N ALA A 158 -19.02 -6.00 41.42
CA ALA A 158 -18.30 -5.66 42.64
C ALA A 158 -18.76 -6.47 43.89
N SER A 159 -19.55 -7.53 43.71
CA SER A 159 -20.13 -8.30 44.84
C SER A 159 -19.26 -9.50 45.22
N PRO A 160 -18.65 -9.54 46.41
CA PRO A 160 -17.88 -10.70 46.88
C PRO A 160 -18.73 -11.99 46.99
N ASP A 161 -20.00 -11.89 47.40
CA ASP A 161 -20.88 -13.04 47.51
C ASP A 161 -21.22 -13.65 46.16
N ARG A 162 -21.44 -12.80 45.13
CA ARG A 162 -21.61 -13.27 43.73
C ARG A 162 -20.34 -13.89 43.17
N LEU A 163 -19.18 -13.32 43.52
CA LEU A 163 -17.90 -13.88 43.13
C LEU A 163 -17.75 -15.31 43.63
N ALA A 164 -17.96 -15.52 44.95
CA ALA A 164 -17.87 -16.84 45.58
C ALA A 164 -18.88 -17.84 44.99
N ALA A 165 -20.13 -17.37 44.76
CA ALA A 165 -21.18 -18.20 44.16
C ALA A 165 -20.81 -18.59 42.70
N TYR A 166 -20.24 -17.67 41.92
CA TYR A 166 -19.87 -17.91 40.53
C TYR A 166 -18.63 -18.80 40.38
N GLN A 167 -17.66 -18.65 41.27
CA GLN A 167 -16.54 -19.57 41.38
C GLN A 167 -17.02 -21.01 41.67
N LYS A 168 -17.88 -21.19 42.64
CA LYS A 168 -18.49 -22.49 43.00
C LYS A 168 -19.26 -23.04 41.79
N LYS A 169 -20.11 -22.22 41.17
CA LYS A 169 -20.94 -22.63 40.02
C LYS A 169 -20.10 -23.13 38.86
N LEU A 170 -19.01 -22.42 38.48
CA LEU A 170 -18.17 -22.88 37.38
C LEU A 170 -17.27 -24.07 37.76
N THR A 171 -16.89 -24.22 39.02
CA THR A 171 -16.15 -25.38 39.50
C THR A 171 -17.01 -26.63 39.42
N GLU A 172 -18.25 -26.60 39.92
CA GLU A 172 -19.22 -27.69 39.83
C GLU A 172 -19.52 -28.02 38.34
N ALA A 173 -19.68 -27.00 37.49
CA ALA A 173 -19.88 -27.17 36.06
C ALA A 173 -18.69 -27.88 35.39
N ARG A 174 -17.45 -27.54 35.79
CA ARG A 174 -16.22 -28.19 35.30
C ARG A 174 -16.19 -29.66 35.72
N GLU A 175 -16.42 -29.95 36.96
CA GLU A 175 -16.42 -31.34 37.50
C GLU A 175 -17.44 -32.18 36.77
N TRP A 176 -18.67 -31.68 36.64
CA TRP A 176 -19.73 -32.37 35.88
C TRP A 176 -19.36 -32.58 34.43
N PHE A 177 -18.80 -31.57 33.78
CA PHE A 177 -18.39 -31.63 32.38
C PHE A 177 -17.30 -32.68 32.15
N LEU A 178 -16.29 -32.71 33.01
CA LEU A 178 -15.16 -33.65 32.90
C LEU A 178 -15.59 -35.11 33.18
N ALA A 179 -16.58 -35.31 34.03
CA ALA A 179 -17.17 -36.62 34.29
C ALA A 179 -18.01 -37.17 33.12
N ASN A 180 -18.41 -36.27 32.17
CA ASN A 180 -19.27 -36.68 31.06
C ASN A 180 -18.46 -36.88 29.78
N THR A 181 -18.09 -38.13 29.49
CA THR A 181 -17.25 -38.52 28.34
C THR A 181 -17.86 -38.22 26.98
N GLU A 182 -19.19 -38.19 26.86
CA GLU A 182 -19.85 -37.80 25.60
C GLU A 182 -19.65 -36.31 25.27
N LEU A 183 -19.59 -35.48 26.28
CA LEU A 183 -19.36 -34.03 26.10
C LEU A 183 -17.89 -33.72 25.86
N THR A 184 -16.99 -34.35 26.62
CA THR A 184 -15.54 -34.13 26.49
C THR A 184 -15.01 -34.71 25.19
N GLY A 185 -15.54 -35.78 24.68
CA GLY A 185 -15.07 -36.49 23.47
C GLY A 185 -15.18 -35.69 22.15
N ASN A 186 -15.94 -34.60 22.13
CA ASN A 186 -16.05 -33.75 20.95
C ASN A 186 -15.72 -32.26 21.28
N PRO A 187 -14.45 -31.85 21.17
CA PRO A 187 -14.04 -30.48 21.47
C PRO A 187 -14.84 -29.40 20.70
N LYS A 188 -15.24 -29.67 19.45
CA LYS A 188 -15.96 -28.70 18.58
C LYS A 188 -17.33 -28.29 19.14
N LYS A 189 -17.93 -29.07 20.03
CA LYS A 189 -19.18 -28.73 20.71
C LYS A 189 -18.97 -27.72 21.86
N GLY A 190 -17.73 -27.32 22.15
CA GLY A 190 -17.40 -26.48 23.30
C GLY A 190 -17.89 -27.11 24.60
N PHE A 191 -18.61 -26.34 25.41
CA PHE A 191 -19.28 -26.82 26.62
C PHE A 191 -20.70 -27.33 26.36
N SER A 192 -21.12 -27.46 25.08
CA SER A 192 -22.45 -27.96 24.70
C SER A 192 -23.58 -27.16 25.38
N THR A 193 -24.60 -27.88 25.89
CA THR A 193 -25.76 -27.28 26.57
C THR A 193 -25.40 -26.60 27.91
N LEU A 194 -24.28 -26.98 28.52
CA LEU A 194 -23.82 -26.41 29.79
C LEU A 194 -23.64 -24.88 29.71
N SER A 195 -23.26 -24.37 28.55
CA SER A 195 -23.06 -22.93 28.36
C SER A 195 -24.34 -22.09 28.49
N VAL A 196 -25.51 -22.69 28.28
CA VAL A 196 -26.80 -21.98 28.38
C VAL A 196 -27.05 -21.53 29.81
N ASP A 197 -26.77 -22.41 30.79
CA ASP A 197 -27.05 -22.19 32.21
C ASP A 197 -25.86 -21.60 32.99
N HIS A 198 -24.64 -21.72 32.42
CA HIS A 198 -23.39 -21.40 33.12
C HIS A 198 -22.60 -20.26 32.48
N SER A 199 -23.16 -19.55 31.48
CA SER A 199 -22.49 -18.39 30.88
C SER A 199 -23.44 -17.23 30.68
N GLU A 200 -22.97 -16.03 31.01
CA GLU A 200 -23.66 -14.77 30.75
C GLU A 200 -23.28 -14.16 29.37
N HIS A 201 -22.32 -14.77 28.64
CA HIS A 201 -21.91 -14.30 27.33
C HIS A 201 -22.99 -14.57 26.28
N ALA A 202 -23.81 -13.58 25.99
CA ALA A 202 -24.98 -13.70 25.12
C ALA A 202 -24.66 -14.22 23.71
N ALA A 203 -23.51 -13.84 23.13
CA ALA A 203 -23.15 -14.21 21.76
C ALA A 203 -22.76 -15.68 21.59
N SER A 204 -22.28 -16.37 22.65
CA SER A 204 -21.79 -17.75 22.58
C SER A 204 -22.57 -18.75 23.43
N ARG A 205 -23.36 -18.31 24.41
CA ARG A 205 -24.05 -19.22 25.34
C ARG A 205 -24.91 -20.29 24.64
N TYR A 206 -25.53 -19.93 23.52
CA TYR A 206 -26.34 -20.86 22.71
C TYR A 206 -25.55 -21.63 21.65
N LYS A 207 -24.22 -21.43 21.62
CA LYS A 207 -23.29 -22.09 20.70
C LYS A 207 -22.23 -22.92 21.44
N GLY A 208 -22.59 -23.46 22.61
CA GLY A 208 -21.66 -24.21 23.44
C GLY A 208 -20.55 -23.35 24.09
N GLY A 209 -20.74 -22.06 24.20
CA GLY A 209 -19.71 -21.12 24.67
C GLY A 209 -18.63 -20.82 23.64
N VAL A 210 -18.70 -21.33 22.40
CA VAL A 210 -17.67 -21.14 21.36
C VAL A 210 -17.62 -19.69 20.92
N ILE A 211 -16.46 -19.05 21.13
CA ILE A 211 -16.20 -17.65 20.75
C ILE A 211 -15.34 -17.53 19.48
N GLY A 212 -14.85 -18.66 18.95
CA GLY A 212 -14.04 -18.72 17.76
C GLY A 212 -12.54 -18.60 18.01
N TRP A 213 -11.82 -18.01 17.04
CA TRP A 213 -10.36 -18.00 17.00
C TRP A 213 -9.78 -16.75 17.69
N LEU A 214 -8.93 -16.97 18.72
CA LEU A 214 -8.14 -15.94 19.35
C LEU A 214 -6.65 -16.16 19.11
N GLY A 215 -5.92 -15.05 18.92
CA GLY A 215 -4.48 -15.02 19.06
C GLY A 215 -4.10 -14.78 20.53
N GLU A 216 -2.82 -14.89 20.86
CA GLU A 216 -2.30 -14.69 22.22
C GLU A 216 -2.62 -13.29 22.79
N SER A 217 -2.70 -12.26 21.92
CA SER A 217 -3.08 -10.90 22.31
C SER A 217 -4.57 -10.71 22.61
N GLY A 218 -5.40 -11.74 22.41
CA GLY A 218 -6.85 -11.66 22.56
C GLY A 218 -7.57 -11.13 21.32
N GLY A 219 -8.78 -10.64 21.52
CA GLY A 219 -9.66 -10.07 20.51
C GLY A 219 -10.19 -8.69 20.89
N MET A 220 -11.39 -8.32 20.41
CA MET A 220 -11.96 -6.98 20.63
C MET A 220 -12.74 -6.85 21.96
N ASP A 221 -13.20 -7.95 22.53
CA ASP A 221 -13.93 -7.92 23.79
C ASP A 221 -12.98 -7.62 24.97
N LYS A 222 -13.45 -6.87 25.97
CA LYS A 222 -12.66 -6.45 27.13
C LYS A 222 -11.99 -7.61 27.87
N TRP A 223 -12.68 -8.75 27.95
CA TRP A 223 -12.20 -9.97 28.62
C TRP A 223 -11.40 -10.91 27.70
N SER A 224 -11.36 -10.66 26.40
CA SER A 224 -10.77 -11.59 25.42
C SER A 224 -9.27 -11.81 25.63
N LYS A 225 -8.54 -10.82 26.17
CA LYS A 225 -7.13 -10.96 26.54
C LYS A 225 -6.95 -11.95 27.70
N ALA A 226 -7.74 -11.81 28.77
CA ALA A 226 -7.71 -12.74 29.90
C ALA A 226 -8.03 -14.18 29.46
N VAL A 227 -9.03 -14.33 28.60
CA VAL A 227 -9.41 -15.64 28.05
C VAL A 227 -8.32 -16.21 27.12
N ALA A 228 -7.65 -15.39 26.33
CA ALA A 228 -6.52 -15.81 25.50
C ALA A 228 -5.35 -16.31 26.39
N GLU A 229 -4.97 -15.57 27.42
CA GLU A 229 -3.93 -15.97 28.37
C GLU A 229 -4.24 -17.35 28.99
N ILE A 230 -5.50 -17.58 29.39
CA ILE A 230 -5.94 -18.86 29.92
C ILE A 230 -5.85 -19.94 28.84
N ALA A 231 -6.37 -19.65 27.64
CA ALA A 231 -6.40 -20.63 26.55
C ALA A 231 -5.00 -21.06 26.11
N PHE A 232 -4.04 -20.12 26.09
CA PHE A 232 -2.64 -20.40 25.70
C PHE A 232 -1.84 -21.12 26.78
N SER A 233 -2.32 -21.18 28.01
CA SER A 233 -1.73 -22.02 29.07
C SER A 233 -2.14 -23.50 29.00
N LEU A 234 -3.22 -23.83 28.27
CA LEU A 234 -3.68 -25.20 28.07
C LEU A 234 -2.75 -25.93 27.09
N GLN A 235 -2.53 -27.23 27.28
CA GLN A 235 -1.52 -27.96 26.52
C GLN A 235 -2.11 -28.74 25.35
N GLU A 236 -3.24 -29.42 25.58
CA GLU A 236 -3.80 -30.36 24.63
C GLU A 236 -5.17 -29.92 24.10
N LEU A 237 -5.49 -30.38 22.90
CA LEU A 237 -6.83 -30.19 22.32
C LEU A 237 -7.88 -30.89 23.17
N GLY A 238 -8.89 -30.15 23.56
CA GLY A 238 -9.94 -30.64 24.45
C GLY A 238 -9.75 -30.26 25.91
N ASP A 239 -8.56 -29.79 26.29
CA ASP A 239 -8.27 -29.33 27.66
C ASP A 239 -9.27 -28.28 28.13
N VAL A 240 -9.56 -28.35 29.42
CA VAL A 240 -10.43 -27.40 30.14
C VAL A 240 -9.63 -26.81 31.28
N SER A 241 -9.59 -25.48 31.36
CA SER A 241 -8.91 -24.77 32.45
C SER A 241 -9.52 -25.09 33.83
N ASP A 242 -8.82 -24.76 34.88
CA ASP A 242 -9.48 -24.55 36.17
C ASP A 242 -10.43 -23.35 36.11
N THR A 243 -11.29 -23.20 37.11
CA THR A 243 -12.08 -21.99 37.27
C THR A 243 -11.16 -20.84 37.69
N ILE A 244 -11.01 -19.87 36.76
CA ILE A 244 -10.06 -18.75 36.90
C ILE A 244 -10.80 -17.45 37.08
N THR A 245 -10.44 -16.73 38.12
CA THR A 245 -10.93 -15.36 38.36
C THR A 245 -9.94 -14.32 37.83
N ARG A 246 -10.48 -13.35 37.13
CA ARG A 246 -9.77 -12.15 36.64
C ARG A 246 -10.62 -10.91 36.92
N PRO A 247 -10.09 -9.69 36.80
CA PRO A 247 -10.88 -8.47 36.98
C PRO A 247 -12.13 -8.42 36.10
N GLU A 248 -12.08 -9.08 34.95
CA GLU A 248 -13.16 -9.10 33.94
C GLU A 248 -14.24 -10.16 34.22
N GLY A 249 -14.06 -11.00 35.25
CA GLY A 249 -15.04 -12.01 35.61
C GLY A 249 -14.44 -13.35 36.07
N VAL A 250 -15.32 -14.34 36.15
CA VAL A 250 -14.97 -15.75 36.42
C VAL A 250 -15.09 -16.54 35.15
N PHE A 251 -14.04 -17.30 34.83
CA PHE A 251 -13.88 -17.98 33.54
C PHE A 251 -13.66 -19.48 33.73
N LEU A 252 -14.23 -20.24 32.80
CA LEU A 252 -13.86 -21.61 32.49
C LEU A 252 -13.62 -21.67 30.98
N VAL A 253 -12.44 -22.06 30.55
CA VAL A 253 -12.01 -22.02 29.13
C VAL A 253 -11.73 -23.44 28.63
N ARG A 254 -12.19 -23.75 27.44
CA ARG A 254 -11.90 -25.00 26.73
C ARG A 254 -11.15 -24.74 25.46
N TYR A 255 -10.07 -25.48 25.24
CA TYR A 255 -9.26 -25.46 24.02
C TYR A 255 -9.87 -26.41 22.98
N ILE A 256 -10.39 -25.86 21.86
CA ILE A 256 -11.15 -26.61 20.88
C ILE A 256 -10.29 -27.04 19.69
N ASN A 257 -9.48 -26.11 19.16
CA ASN A 257 -8.73 -26.34 17.93
C ASN A 257 -7.56 -25.35 17.81
N GLN A 258 -6.60 -25.66 16.93
CA GLN A 258 -5.39 -24.85 16.75
C GLN A 258 -5.15 -24.54 15.27
N LYS A 259 -4.71 -23.32 15.01
CA LYS A 259 -4.01 -22.94 13.78
C LYS A 259 -2.59 -22.57 14.16
N SER A 260 -1.64 -23.41 13.80
CA SER A 260 -0.22 -23.15 14.07
C SER A 260 0.25 -21.88 13.41
N ALA A 261 1.24 -21.23 14.01
CA ALA A 261 1.97 -20.16 13.37
C ALA A 261 2.58 -20.66 12.04
N VAL A 262 2.40 -19.89 10.99
CA VAL A 262 2.92 -20.22 9.66
C VAL A 262 3.70 -19.05 9.11
N THR A 263 4.92 -19.32 8.63
CA THR A 263 5.69 -18.36 7.85
C THR A 263 5.48 -18.67 6.37
N ARG A 264 4.91 -17.74 5.62
CA ARG A 264 4.80 -17.85 4.17
C ARG A 264 6.21 -17.88 3.58
N SER A 265 6.51 -18.91 2.79
CA SER A 265 7.83 -19.06 2.18
C SER A 265 8.14 -17.92 1.20
N PHE A 266 9.44 -17.67 0.98
CA PHE A 266 9.90 -16.73 -0.03
C PHE A 266 9.25 -16.98 -1.41
N ALA A 267 9.17 -18.24 -1.83
CA ALA A 267 8.54 -18.62 -3.10
C ALA A 267 7.06 -18.20 -3.17
N ALA A 268 6.32 -18.35 -2.05
CA ALA A 268 4.89 -18.01 -1.99
C ALA A 268 4.63 -16.50 -2.03
N VAL A 269 5.60 -15.66 -1.64
CA VAL A 269 5.46 -14.20 -1.58
C VAL A 269 6.28 -13.46 -2.64
N ARG A 270 7.07 -14.17 -3.44
CA ARG A 270 7.98 -13.60 -4.44
C ARG A 270 7.30 -12.56 -5.34
N GLY A 271 6.13 -12.88 -5.89
CA GLY A 271 5.40 -11.96 -6.75
C GLY A 271 4.85 -10.72 -6.04
N GLU A 272 4.58 -10.83 -4.73
CA GLU A 272 4.20 -9.69 -3.89
C GLU A 272 5.39 -8.74 -3.68
N LEU A 273 6.55 -9.30 -3.35
CA LEU A 273 7.80 -8.56 -3.16
C LEU A 273 8.26 -7.87 -4.44
N GLU A 274 8.16 -8.55 -5.58
CA GLU A 274 8.52 -7.98 -6.88
C GLU A 274 7.66 -6.76 -7.22
N ARG A 275 6.35 -6.85 -7.01
CA ARG A 275 5.44 -5.71 -7.21
C ARG A 275 5.78 -4.55 -6.28
N GLU A 276 6.12 -4.84 -5.03
CA GLU A 276 6.48 -3.83 -4.05
C GLU A 276 7.77 -3.09 -4.46
N ILE A 277 8.82 -3.79 -4.87
CA ILE A 277 10.06 -3.17 -5.36
C ILE A 277 9.79 -2.30 -6.58
N ARG A 278 9.02 -2.79 -7.55
CA ARG A 278 8.64 -2.01 -8.74
C ARG A 278 7.85 -0.76 -8.38
N GLN A 279 6.94 -0.86 -7.42
CA GLN A 279 6.17 0.29 -6.93
C GLN A 279 7.08 1.33 -6.26
N VAL A 280 8.01 0.91 -5.40
CA VAL A 280 8.97 1.81 -4.74
C VAL A 280 9.88 2.50 -5.78
N ARG A 281 10.41 1.74 -6.75
CA ARG A 281 11.21 2.31 -7.84
C ARG A 281 10.45 3.38 -8.60
N ARG A 282 9.19 3.09 -8.95
CA ARG A 282 8.33 4.06 -9.64
C ARG A 282 8.10 5.32 -8.80
N GLN A 283 7.77 5.18 -7.52
CA GLN A 283 7.54 6.31 -6.61
C GLN A 283 8.81 7.19 -6.48
N ASN A 284 9.97 6.55 -6.32
CA ASN A 284 11.24 7.27 -6.25
C ASN A 284 11.55 8.04 -7.54
N LEU A 285 11.26 7.43 -8.69
CA LEU A 285 11.42 8.09 -10.00
C LEU A 285 10.48 9.29 -10.14
N GLU A 286 9.21 9.14 -9.76
CA GLU A 286 8.22 10.22 -9.77
C GLU A 286 8.65 11.38 -8.85
N GLN A 287 9.09 11.06 -7.63
CA GLN A 287 9.57 12.06 -6.67
C GLN A 287 10.83 12.79 -7.18
N LYS A 288 11.78 12.03 -7.74
CA LYS A 288 12.98 12.61 -8.32
C LYS A 288 12.63 13.54 -9.47
N PHE A 289 11.78 13.12 -10.38
CA PHE A 289 11.32 13.94 -11.50
C PHE A 289 10.68 15.25 -11.02
N GLU A 290 9.81 15.19 -10.01
CA GLU A 290 9.17 16.39 -9.44
C GLU A 290 10.19 17.30 -8.76
N ALA A 291 11.16 16.75 -8.05
CA ALA A 291 12.24 17.51 -7.43
C ALA A 291 13.14 18.19 -8.48
N ASP A 292 13.49 17.49 -9.56
CA ASP A 292 14.28 18.02 -10.67
C ASP A 292 13.55 19.20 -11.36
N VAL A 293 12.25 19.05 -11.63
CA VAL A 293 11.41 20.14 -12.18
C VAL A 293 11.32 21.32 -11.21
N ALA A 294 11.10 21.06 -9.92
CA ALA A 294 11.02 22.13 -8.91
C ALA A 294 12.35 22.88 -8.74
N SER A 295 13.48 22.18 -8.81
CA SER A 295 14.81 22.80 -8.71
C SER A 295 15.14 23.66 -9.92
N SER A 296 14.71 23.25 -11.12
CA SER A 296 14.90 23.99 -12.37
C SER A 296 13.98 25.21 -12.50
N HIS A 297 12.85 25.22 -11.78
CA HIS A 297 11.81 26.24 -11.85
C HIS A 297 11.38 26.67 -10.44
N SER A 298 12.24 27.46 -9.78
CA SER A 298 11.98 27.93 -8.42
C SER A 298 10.74 28.84 -8.34
N ALA A 299 9.94 28.67 -7.29
CA ALA A 299 8.76 29.48 -7.05
C ALA A 299 9.10 30.65 -6.10
N GLU A 300 8.67 31.88 -6.47
CA GLU A 300 8.65 33.04 -5.60
C GLU A 300 7.23 33.32 -5.12
N TRP A 301 7.03 33.34 -3.80
CA TRP A 301 5.71 33.58 -3.20
C TRP A 301 5.51 35.10 -3.03
N LEU A 302 4.72 35.72 -3.90
CA LEU A 302 4.50 37.17 -3.91
C LEU A 302 3.52 37.66 -2.84
N LYS A 303 2.64 36.80 -2.33
CA LYS A 303 1.72 37.09 -1.19
C LYS A 303 1.47 35.83 -0.39
N LYS A 304 1.38 35.96 0.93
CA LYS A 304 0.80 34.98 1.83
C LYS A 304 -0.67 35.24 2.00
#